data_9c7bf197d52268caa1bdbc77f36e5b66
#
_entry.id   9c7bf197d52268caa1bdbc77f36e5b66
#
_cell.length_a   1.000
_cell.length_b   1.000
_cell.length_c   1.000
_cell.angle_alpha   90.00
_cell.angle_beta   90.00
_cell.angle_gamma   90.00
#
_symmetry.space_group_name_H-M   'P 1'
#
loop_
_entity.id
_entity.type
_entity.pdbx_description
1 polymer ?
#
loop_
_entity_poly.entity_id
_entity_poly.type
_entity_poly.pdbx_seq_one_letter_code
_entity_poly.pdbx_strand_id
1 'polypeptide(L)'
;MHPGINGKKFPNKPALIMNGSGKVVTHGELNDLSNQGAQLFRSLGLVPGDSIAIMLENHFLFFPIIFAAWRSGLRYTAISWRLQPDEVEYIVRDCEAKVFITSKFLEETALNLDSSLKDVHKFMLDGSTDNYLSYEESIASQPE
;
A
#
# COMPACT_ATOMS: atom_id res chain seq x y z
N MET A 1 -4.66 15.94 -7.97
CA MET A 1 -5.79 16.31 -7.06
C MET A 1 -5.50 15.68 -5.70
N HIS A 2 -5.39 16.49 -4.62
CA HIS A 2 -5.03 15.97 -3.30
C HIS A 2 -6.27 15.43 -2.57
N PRO A 3 -6.24 14.20 -1.97
CA PRO A 3 -7.40 13.61 -1.30
C PRO A 3 -8.06 14.50 -0.25
N GLY A 4 -7.27 15.27 0.50
CA GLY A 4 -7.76 16.18 1.52
C GLY A 4 -8.68 17.30 1.04
N ILE A 5 -8.60 17.68 -0.23
CA ILE A 5 -9.50 18.69 -0.81
C ILE A 5 -10.92 18.12 -0.93
N ASN A 6 -11.04 16.96 -1.56
CA ASN A 6 -12.33 16.30 -1.73
C ASN A 6 -12.85 15.71 -0.41
N GLY A 7 -11.97 15.19 0.43
CA GLY A 7 -12.32 14.69 1.76
C GLY A 7 -12.99 15.76 2.63
N LYS A 8 -12.50 17.00 2.57
CA LYS A 8 -13.12 18.14 3.27
C LYS A 8 -14.42 18.62 2.61
N LYS A 9 -14.44 18.69 1.26
CA LYS A 9 -15.57 19.28 0.53
C LYS A 9 -16.75 18.31 0.37
N PHE A 10 -16.47 17.03 0.21
CA PHE A 10 -17.48 16.00 -0.08
C PHE A 10 -17.18 14.70 0.69
N PRO A 11 -17.10 14.72 2.04
CA PRO A 11 -16.59 13.59 2.83
C PRO A 11 -17.37 12.29 2.58
N ASN A 12 -18.68 12.38 2.43
CA ASN A 12 -19.57 11.22 2.28
C ASN A 12 -19.79 10.77 0.83
N LYS A 13 -19.22 11.50 -0.15
CA LYS A 13 -19.36 11.11 -1.55
C LYS A 13 -18.45 9.90 -1.86
N PRO A 14 -18.95 8.87 -2.58
CA PRO A 14 -18.12 7.77 -3.03
C PRO A 14 -16.92 8.24 -3.84
N ALA A 15 -15.74 7.76 -3.46
CA ALA A 15 -14.49 7.95 -4.19
C ALA A 15 -14.10 6.69 -4.97
N LEU A 16 -14.32 5.52 -4.36
CA LEU A 16 -14.04 4.22 -4.94
C LEU A 16 -15.24 3.30 -4.72
N ILE A 17 -15.58 2.51 -5.72
CA ILE A 17 -16.61 1.49 -5.64
C ILE A 17 -16.02 0.20 -6.22
N MET A 18 -15.92 -0.84 -5.38
CA MET A 18 -15.42 -2.14 -5.82
C MET A 18 -16.48 -2.90 -6.58
N ASN A 19 -16.18 -3.25 -7.83
CA ASN A 19 -17.03 -4.14 -8.60
C ASN A 19 -16.99 -5.56 -7.96
N GLY A 20 -18.13 -6.19 -7.85
CA GLY A 20 -18.27 -7.52 -7.25
C GLY A 20 -18.64 -7.47 -5.77
N SER A 21 -17.81 -6.92 -4.89
CA SER A 21 -18.13 -6.80 -3.45
C SER A 21 -19.09 -5.65 -3.13
N GLY A 22 -19.18 -4.65 -4.01
CA GLY A 22 -19.94 -3.43 -3.76
C GLY A 22 -19.34 -2.52 -2.67
N LYS A 23 -18.15 -2.83 -2.14
CA LYS A 23 -17.52 -2.00 -1.12
C LYS A 23 -17.29 -0.58 -1.64
N VAL A 24 -17.74 0.39 -0.87
CA VAL A 24 -17.57 1.81 -1.13
C VAL A 24 -16.52 2.38 -0.19
N VAL A 25 -15.62 3.18 -0.72
CA VAL A 25 -14.72 4.05 0.06
C VAL A 25 -15.09 5.48 -0.28
N THR A 26 -15.45 6.27 0.71
CA THR A 26 -15.80 7.68 0.53
C THR A 26 -14.55 8.56 0.38
N HIS A 27 -14.72 9.82 -0.02
CA HIS A 27 -13.59 10.77 -0.07
C HIS A 27 -13.01 11.08 1.31
N GLY A 28 -13.84 11.06 2.36
CA GLY A 28 -13.37 11.18 3.75
C GLY A 28 -12.48 10.00 4.13
N GLU A 29 -12.99 8.78 3.98
CA GLU A 29 -12.24 7.55 4.27
C GLU A 29 -10.95 7.44 3.44
N LEU A 30 -10.99 7.80 2.15
CA LEU A 30 -9.80 7.82 1.30
C LEU A 30 -8.74 8.79 1.84
N ASN A 31 -9.16 9.96 2.29
CA ASN A 31 -8.26 10.94 2.91
C ASN A 31 -7.61 10.36 4.18
N ASP A 32 -8.42 9.81 5.09
CA ASP A 32 -7.98 9.32 6.40
C ASP A 32 -7.05 8.11 6.26
N LEU A 33 -7.44 7.11 5.45
CA LEU A 33 -6.60 5.96 5.15
C LEU A 33 -5.26 6.35 4.50
N SER A 34 -5.27 7.33 3.60
CA SER A 34 -4.03 7.79 2.98
C SER A 34 -3.17 8.63 3.93
N ASN A 35 -3.77 9.32 4.91
CA ASN A 35 -3.04 9.99 5.99
C ASN A 35 -2.35 8.97 6.89
N GLN A 36 -3.08 7.99 7.37
CA GLN A 36 -2.54 6.92 8.20
C GLN A 36 -1.40 6.18 7.51
N GLY A 37 -1.57 5.84 6.21
CA GLY A 37 -0.50 5.25 5.42
C GLY A 37 0.75 6.15 5.30
N ALA A 38 0.55 7.45 5.12
CA ALA A 38 1.66 8.41 5.08
C ALA A 38 2.39 8.51 6.42
N GLN A 39 1.68 8.46 7.53
CA GLN A 39 2.29 8.44 8.87
C GLN A 39 3.06 7.13 9.11
N LEU A 40 2.53 5.99 8.64
CA LEU A 40 3.25 4.72 8.69
C LEU A 40 4.58 4.83 7.94
N PHE A 41 4.58 5.29 6.68
CA PHE A 41 5.82 5.42 5.90
C PHE A 41 6.83 6.35 6.58
N ARG A 42 6.37 7.44 7.17
CA ARG A 42 7.22 8.35 7.93
C ARG A 42 7.79 7.69 9.18
N SER A 43 7.00 6.89 9.91
CA SER A 43 7.46 6.17 11.10
C SER A 43 8.52 5.11 10.78
N LEU A 44 8.53 4.59 9.56
CA LEU A 44 9.56 3.69 9.03
C LEU A 44 10.83 4.43 8.57
N GLY A 45 10.86 5.75 8.64
CA GLY A 45 12.01 6.56 8.26
C GLY A 45 12.10 6.88 6.77
N LEU A 46 11.04 6.65 5.98
CA LEU A 46 11.04 7.04 4.58
C LEU A 46 11.00 8.57 4.43
N VAL A 47 11.76 9.06 3.48
CA VAL A 47 11.87 10.49 3.15
C VAL A 47 11.45 10.75 1.69
N PRO A 48 11.08 11.99 1.33
CA PRO A 48 10.76 12.34 -0.05
C PRO A 48 11.81 11.85 -1.05
N GLY A 49 11.38 11.21 -2.13
CA GLY A 49 12.25 10.58 -3.12
C GLY A 49 12.49 9.07 -2.91
N ASP A 50 12.21 8.54 -1.72
CA ASP A 50 12.24 7.08 -1.51
C ASP A 50 11.14 6.38 -2.32
N SER A 51 11.28 5.07 -2.49
CA SER A 51 10.35 4.25 -3.28
C SER A 51 9.65 3.20 -2.45
N ILE A 52 8.41 2.90 -2.83
CA ILE A 52 7.67 1.72 -2.39
C ILE A 52 7.23 0.90 -3.59
N ALA A 53 7.08 -0.40 -3.42
CA ALA A 53 6.54 -1.32 -4.42
C ALA A 53 5.22 -1.93 -3.93
N ILE A 54 4.25 -2.05 -4.84
CA ILE A 54 2.90 -2.52 -4.54
C ILE A 54 2.54 -3.62 -5.53
N MET A 55 2.29 -4.82 -5.05
CA MET A 55 1.81 -5.94 -5.84
C MET A 55 0.48 -6.41 -5.27
N LEU A 56 -0.63 -5.99 -5.88
CA LEU A 56 -1.99 -6.29 -5.42
C LEU A 56 -2.88 -6.69 -6.61
N GLU A 57 -3.81 -7.59 -6.35
CA GLU A 57 -5.04 -7.73 -7.15
C GLU A 57 -5.90 -6.47 -6.97
N ASN A 58 -7.08 -6.42 -7.62
CA ASN A 58 -8.02 -5.31 -7.40
C ASN A 58 -8.44 -5.27 -5.93
N HIS A 59 -7.94 -4.27 -5.20
CA HIS A 59 -8.15 -4.09 -3.78
C HIS A 59 -8.51 -2.64 -3.45
N PHE A 60 -9.46 -2.44 -2.52
CA PHE A 60 -9.93 -1.08 -2.19
C PHE A 60 -8.85 -0.21 -1.52
N LEU A 61 -7.82 -0.81 -0.90
CA LEU A 61 -6.69 -0.08 -0.31
C LEU A 61 -5.61 0.32 -1.34
N PHE A 62 -5.72 -0.11 -2.60
CA PHE A 62 -4.72 0.23 -3.63
C PHE A 62 -4.55 1.75 -3.78
N PHE A 63 -5.65 2.48 -3.95
CA PHE A 63 -5.58 3.94 -4.07
C PHE A 63 -5.22 4.65 -2.77
N PRO A 64 -5.76 4.28 -1.58
CA PRO A 64 -5.25 4.81 -0.32
C PRO A 64 -3.73 4.70 -0.16
N ILE A 65 -3.13 3.57 -0.53
CA ILE A 65 -1.66 3.36 -0.49
C ILE A 65 -0.94 4.28 -1.47
N ILE A 66 -1.41 4.40 -2.71
CA ILE A 66 -0.83 5.31 -3.70
C ILE A 66 -0.88 6.76 -3.21
N PHE A 67 -2.02 7.20 -2.69
CA PHE A 67 -2.16 8.55 -2.16
C PHE A 67 -1.32 8.78 -0.89
N ALA A 68 -1.12 7.74 -0.06
CA ALA A 68 -0.20 7.80 1.07
C ALA A 68 1.25 8.04 0.60
N ALA A 69 1.69 7.31 -0.40
CA ALA A 69 3.00 7.50 -1.01
C ALA A 69 3.13 8.91 -1.62
N TRP A 70 2.17 9.32 -2.42
CA TRP A 70 2.18 10.62 -3.09
C TRP A 70 2.22 11.80 -2.12
N ARG A 71 1.38 11.80 -1.09
CA ARG A 71 1.39 12.88 -0.09
C ARG A 71 2.64 12.91 0.79
N SER A 72 3.40 11.82 0.81
CA SER A 72 4.70 11.71 1.48
C SER A 72 5.89 12.06 0.58
N GLY A 73 5.65 12.40 -0.69
CA GLY A 73 6.70 12.66 -1.68
C GLY A 73 7.46 11.40 -2.11
N LEU A 74 6.88 10.23 -1.91
CA LEU A 74 7.48 8.94 -2.29
C LEU A 74 7.12 8.58 -3.73
N ARG A 75 7.99 7.80 -4.36
CA ARG A 75 7.72 7.11 -5.61
C ARG A 75 7.02 5.79 -5.31
N TYR A 76 6.09 5.38 -6.15
CA TYR A 76 5.53 4.04 -6.07
C TYR A 76 5.67 3.30 -7.40
N THR A 77 5.88 2.01 -7.33
CA THR A 77 5.91 1.10 -8.47
C THR A 77 4.81 0.06 -8.29
N ALA A 78 3.82 0.07 -9.18
CA ALA A 78 2.77 -0.93 -9.22
C ALA A 78 3.27 -2.14 -10.02
N ILE A 79 3.25 -3.32 -9.40
CA ILE A 79 3.72 -4.58 -9.97
C ILE A 79 2.52 -5.46 -10.29
N SER A 80 2.50 -6.05 -11.49
CA SER A 80 1.47 -7.01 -11.85
C SER A 80 1.56 -8.25 -10.94
N TRP A 81 0.44 -8.62 -10.33
CA TRP A 81 0.34 -9.79 -9.48
C TRP A 81 0.43 -11.13 -10.25
N ARG A 82 0.48 -11.08 -11.58
CA ARG A 82 0.62 -12.24 -12.47
C ARG A 82 2.08 -12.60 -12.77
N LEU A 83 3.04 -11.79 -12.32
CA LEU A 83 4.46 -12.04 -12.51
C LEU A 83 4.96 -13.15 -11.59
N GLN A 84 6.03 -13.81 -12.02
CA GLN A 84 6.71 -14.79 -11.20
C GLN A 84 7.56 -14.14 -10.10
N PRO A 85 7.89 -14.83 -9.00
CA PRO A 85 8.65 -14.26 -7.89
C PRO A 85 9.97 -13.60 -8.29
N ASP A 86 10.73 -14.19 -9.20
CA ASP A 86 12.01 -13.63 -9.67
C ASP A 86 11.84 -12.33 -10.46
N GLU A 87 10.77 -12.22 -11.24
CA GLU A 87 10.43 -10.97 -11.94
C GLU A 87 10.02 -9.88 -10.96
N VAL A 88 9.24 -10.23 -9.93
CA VAL A 88 8.83 -9.30 -8.87
C VAL A 88 10.05 -8.82 -8.08
N GLU A 89 10.93 -9.74 -7.67
CA GLU A 89 12.17 -9.40 -6.97
C GLU A 89 13.01 -8.41 -7.79
N TYR A 90 13.19 -8.68 -9.08
CA TYR A 90 13.91 -7.77 -9.97
C TYR A 90 13.34 -6.36 -9.94
N ILE A 91 12.01 -6.21 -10.07
CA ILE A 91 11.34 -4.90 -10.08
C ILE A 91 11.50 -4.20 -8.73
N VAL A 92 11.33 -4.91 -7.61
CA VAL A 92 11.49 -4.36 -6.27
C VAL A 92 12.92 -3.83 -6.06
N ARG A 93 13.91 -4.56 -6.54
CA ARG A 93 15.33 -4.15 -6.48
C ARG A 93 15.64 -2.99 -7.41
N ASP A 94 15.17 -3.04 -8.66
CA ASP A 94 15.41 -2.01 -9.66
C ASP A 94 14.83 -0.65 -9.27
N CYS A 95 13.64 -0.63 -8.66
CA CYS A 95 13.04 0.61 -8.17
C CYS A 95 13.55 1.04 -6.78
N GLU A 96 14.48 0.31 -6.19
CA GLU A 96 15.06 0.58 -4.87
C GLU A 96 13.99 0.73 -3.77
N ALA A 97 12.95 -0.13 -3.81
CA ALA A 97 11.85 -0.04 -2.87
C ALA A 97 12.30 -0.34 -1.43
N LYS A 98 11.97 0.55 -0.51
CA LYS A 98 12.16 0.37 0.93
C LYS A 98 10.99 -0.32 1.61
N VAL A 99 9.84 -0.32 0.96
CA VAL A 99 8.60 -0.97 1.41
C VAL A 99 8.04 -1.79 0.27
N PHE A 100 7.60 -3.01 0.56
CA PHE A 100 6.86 -3.88 -0.34
C PHE A 100 5.53 -4.24 0.29
N ILE A 101 4.44 -4.01 -0.44
CA ILE A 101 3.07 -4.26 0.01
C ILE A 101 2.40 -5.25 -0.93
N THR A 102 1.87 -6.33 -0.38
CA THR A 102 1.11 -7.34 -1.11
C THR A 102 -0.15 -7.74 -0.33
N SER A 103 -0.83 -8.81 -0.70
CA SER A 103 -2.06 -9.27 -0.05
C SER A 103 -2.00 -10.75 0.31
N LYS A 104 -2.90 -11.16 1.19
CA LYS A 104 -3.07 -12.58 1.57
C LYS A 104 -3.44 -13.45 0.36
N PHE A 105 -4.14 -12.90 -0.62
CA PHE A 105 -4.44 -13.57 -1.88
C PHE A 105 -3.17 -14.00 -2.64
N LEU A 106 -2.07 -13.26 -2.47
CA LEU A 106 -0.77 -13.49 -3.12
C LEU A 106 0.27 -14.10 -2.16
N GLU A 107 -0.17 -14.73 -1.09
CA GLU A 107 0.71 -15.25 -0.01
C GLU A 107 1.80 -16.18 -0.54
N GLU A 108 1.50 -17.07 -1.48
CA GLU A 108 2.47 -17.98 -2.04
C GLU A 108 3.65 -17.24 -2.68
N THR A 109 3.38 -16.23 -3.50
CA THR A 109 4.42 -15.38 -4.10
C THR A 109 5.17 -14.60 -3.01
N ALA A 110 4.45 -14.07 -2.03
CA ALA A 110 5.04 -13.32 -0.91
C ALA A 110 6.04 -14.18 -0.13
N LEU A 111 5.70 -15.41 0.20
CA LEU A 111 6.59 -16.33 0.91
C LEU A 111 7.84 -16.69 0.10
N ASN A 112 7.71 -16.85 -1.21
CA ASN A 112 8.86 -17.10 -2.11
C ASN A 112 9.81 -15.88 -2.18
N LEU A 113 9.32 -14.66 -1.95
CA LEU A 113 10.12 -13.42 -1.95
C LEU A 113 10.79 -13.13 -0.62
N ASP A 114 10.34 -13.74 0.46
CA ASP A 114 10.73 -13.34 1.82
C ASP A 114 12.25 -13.37 2.05
N SER A 115 12.92 -14.41 1.60
CA SER A 115 14.37 -14.56 1.79
C SER A 115 15.20 -13.53 1.00
N SER A 116 14.70 -13.08 -0.16
CA SER A 116 15.39 -12.11 -1.02
C SER A 116 15.08 -10.66 -0.66
N LEU A 117 14.03 -10.41 0.13
CA LEU A 117 13.59 -9.05 0.52
C LEU A 117 13.77 -8.79 2.02
N LYS A 118 14.77 -9.37 2.69
CA LYS A 118 15.00 -9.20 4.14
C LYS A 118 15.30 -7.77 4.57
N ASP A 119 15.85 -6.96 3.69
CA ASP A 119 16.19 -5.55 3.90
C ASP A 119 15.06 -4.58 3.56
N VAL A 120 13.90 -5.09 3.15
CA VAL A 120 12.71 -4.33 2.76
C VAL A 120 11.64 -4.48 3.83
N HIS A 121 10.98 -3.40 4.22
CA HIS A 121 9.78 -3.47 5.07
C HIS A 121 8.64 -4.13 4.29
N LYS A 122 8.05 -5.19 4.84
CA LYS A 122 7.04 -6.00 4.15
C LYS A 122 5.71 -5.94 4.87
N PHE A 123 4.66 -5.63 4.11
CA PHE A 123 3.27 -5.58 4.61
C PHE A 123 2.34 -6.43 3.77
N MET A 124 1.32 -6.96 4.42
CA MET A 124 0.29 -7.78 3.79
C MET A 124 -1.09 -7.21 4.11
N LEU A 125 -1.94 -7.11 3.10
CA LEU A 125 -3.36 -6.80 3.24
C LEU A 125 -4.15 -8.09 3.50
N ASP A 126 -5.25 -7.97 4.23
CA ASP A 126 -6.17 -9.07 4.58
C ASP A 126 -5.52 -10.21 5.38
N GLY A 127 -4.41 -9.95 6.03
CA GLY A 127 -3.71 -10.91 6.86
C GLY A 127 -2.27 -10.53 7.16
N SER A 128 -1.51 -11.50 7.64
CA SER A 128 -0.10 -11.38 7.98
C SER A 128 0.61 -12.72 7.90
N THR A 129 1.94 -12.69 7.93
CA THR A 129 2.80 -13.85 8.13
C THR A 129 3.89 -13.47 9.14
N ASP A 130 4.80 -14.39 9.47
CA ASP A 130 5.90 -14.10 10.39
C ASP A 130 6.77 -12.91 9.96
N ASN A 131 6.88 -12.66 8.65
CA ASN A 131 7.77 -11.63 8.09
C ASN A 131 7.02 -10.52 7.32
N TYR A 132 5.71 -10.66 7.13
CA TYR A 132 4.82 -9.66 6.53
C TYR A 132 3.84 -9.17 7.60
N LEU A 133 4.01 -7.94 8.06
CA LEU A 133 3.10 -7.33 9.04
C LEU A 133 1.74 -7.00 8.40
N SER A 134 0.67 -7.05 9.18
CA SER A 134 -0.63 -6.55 8.72
C SER A 134 -0.55 -5.06 8.43
N TYR A 135 -0.84 -4.67 7.20
CA TYR A 135 -0.90 -3.25 6.82
C TYR A 135 -2.03 -2.54 7.55
N GLU A 136 -3.21 -3.16 7.62
CA GLU A 136 -4.38 -2.58 8.27
C GLU A 136 -4.13 -2.29 9.76
N GLU A 137 -3.54 -3.25 10.49
CA GLU A 137 -3.19 -3.03 11.90
C GLU A 137 -2.11 -1.95 12.05
N SER A 138 -1.15 -1.94 11.13
CA SER A 138 -0.05 -0.97 11.16
C SER A 138 -0.51 0.46 10.92
N ILE A 139 -1.48 0.68 10.01
CA ILE A 139 -2.05 2.02 9.78
C ILE A 139 -3.06 2.41 10.86
N ALA A 140 -3.82 1.46 11.43
CA ALA A 140 -4.81 1.74 12.48
C ALA A 140 -4.17 2.34 13.74
N SER A 141 -2.90 2.09 13.99
CA SER A 141 -2.12 2.68 15.07
C SER A 141 -1.62 4.10 14.78
N GLN A 142 -1.79 4.60 13.55
CA GLN A 142 -1.33 5.91 13.11
C GLN A 142 -2.46 6.95 13.19
N PRO A 143 -2.14 8.24 13.38
CA PRO A 143 -3.14 9.31 13.35
C PRO A 143 -3.72 9.50 11.93
N GLU A 144 -5.01 9.90 11.90
CA GLU A 144 -5.78 10.21 10.69
C GLU A 144 -5.38 11.54 10.06
#